data_086d50099dcc89e5f9f99aad43406a51
#
_entry.id   086d50099dcc89e5f9f99aad43406a51
#
_cell.length_a   1.000
_cell.length_b   1.000
_cell.length_c   1.000
_cell.angle_alpha   90.00
_cell.angle_beta   90.00
_cell.angle_gamma   90.00
#
_symmetry.space_group_name_H-M   'P 1'
#
loop_
_entity.id
_entity.type
_entity.pdbx_description
1 polymer ?
#
loop_
_entity_poly.entity_id
_entity_poly.type
_entity_poly.pdbx_seq_one_letter_code
_entity_poly.pdbx_strand_id
1 'polypeptide(L)'
;PQIEQINGIDVRNLEKYLQDILKICEIVSTQKKKLVIKLHPTPDILNISKTIQEKFPDIIVIEKGDIDPLIEKCSIVIVTGFSTVIVQAQILQKPVISIPLIDYNWGKPSVYTENSCLLIELQQLSTNLKKIHDDQLFRNELIVNGNKFLNNCFVNKDKSSELIWNYIKNLTSN
;
A
#
# COMPACT_ATOMS: atom_id res chain seq x y z
N PRO A 1 9.78 -32.39 10.20
CA PRO A 1 10.32 -31.35 9.33
C PRO A 1 9.75 -30.02 9.79
N GLN A 2 10.62 -29.15 10.28
CA GLN A 2 10.25 -27.77 10.58
C GLN A 2 9.90 -27.09 9.26
N ILE A 3 8.74 -26.48 9.18
CA ILE A 3 8.37 -25.63 8.04
C ILE A 3 9.22 -24.36 8.19
N GLU A 4 10.34 -24.29 7.49
CA GLU A 4 11.25 -23.15 7.53
C GLU A 4 10.79 -22.00 6.63
N GLN A 5 9.84 -22.27 5.71
CA GLN A 5 9.30 -21.28 4.78
C GLN A 5 7.79 -21.43 4.64
N ILE A 6 7.07 -20.31 4.64
CA ILE A 6 5.65 -20.22 4.29
C ILE A 6 5.56 -19.30 3.08
N ASN A 7 5.02 -19.80 1.97
CA ASN A 7 4.92 -19.07 0.70
C ASN A 7 6.27 -18.48 0.19
N GLY A 8 7.39 -19.21 0.43
CA GLY A 8 8.72 -18.74 0.05
C GLY A 8 9.36 -17.73 0.99
N ILE A 9 8.71 -17.41 2.11
CA ILE A 9 9.22 -16.49 3.12
C ILE A 9 9.71 -17.28 4.32
N ASP A 10 10.91 -16.98 4.81
CA ASP A 10 11.48 -17.55 6.05
C ASP A 10 10.56 -17.18 7.24
N VAL A 11 10.24 -18.16 8.09
CA VAL A 11 9.37 -17.97 9.27
C VAL A 11 9.88 -16.84 10.19
N ARG A 12 11.20 -16.70 10.33
CA ARG A 12 11.80 -15.60 11.11
C ARG A 12 11.48 -14.22 10.55
N ASN A 13 11.37 -14.10 9.22
CA ASN A 13 10.94 -12.87 8.56
C ASN A 13 9.46 -12.58 8.80
N LEU A 14 8.63 -13.62 8.97
CA LEU A 14 7.21 -13.47 9.28
C LEU A 14 6.97 -12.94 10.70
N GLU A 15 7.71 -13.43 11.69
CA GLU A 15 7.64 -12.90 13.06
C GLU A 15 8.07 -11.43 13.10
N LYS A 16 9.18 -11.11 12.44
CA LYS A 16 9.62 -9.72 12.31
C LYS A 16 8.58 -8.86 11.62
N TYR A 17 7.97 -9.36 10.54
CA TYR A 17 6.89 -8.65 9.84
C TYR A 17 5.73 -8.30 10.77
N LEU A 18 5.27 -9.25 11.61
CA LEU A 18 4.23 -8.99 12.60
C LEU A 18 4.66 -7.89 13.60
N GLN A 19 5.90 -7.95 14.12
CA GLN A 19 6.40 -6.93 15.04
C GLN A 19 6.45 -5.54 14.38
N ASP A 20 6.88 -5.47 13.11
CA ASP A 20 6.93 -4.23 12.36
C ASP A 20 5.51 -3.66 12.11
N ILE A 21 4.51 -4.50 11.82
CA ILE A 21 3.10 -4.08 11.74
C ILE A 21 2.60 -3.51 13.08
N LEU A 22 2.89 -4.19 14.20
CA LEU A 22 2.51 -3.70 15.52
C LEU A 22 3.18 -2.35 15.83
N LYS A 23 4.41 -2.16 15.37
CA LYS A 23 5.12 -0.88 15.51
C LYS A 23 4.47 0.24 14.69
N ILE A 24 3.97 -0.05 13.49
CA ILE A 24 3.16 0.90 12.70
C ILE A 24 1.90 1.29 13.50
N CYS A 25 1.19 0.30 14.07
CA CYS A 25 0.01 0.55 14.90
C CYS A 25 0.33 1.49 16.06
N GLU A 26 1.40 1.23 16.80
CA GLU A 26 1.86 2.06 17.91
C GLU A 26 2.16 3.49 17.46
N ILE A 27 2.94 3.66 16.37
CA ILE A 27 3.32 4.99 15.85
C ILE A 27 2.09 5.81 15.46
N VAL A 28 1.12 5.20 14.75
CA VAL A 28 -0.07 5.92 14.31
C VAL A 28 -0.97 6.27 15.51
N SER A 29 -1.14 5.35 16.46
CA SER A 29 -1.95 5.56 17.67
C SER A 29 -1.38 6.67 18.55
N THR A 30 -0.06 6.74 18.72
CA THR A 30 0.59 7.80 19.51
C THR A 30 0.39 9.19 18.91
N GLN A 31 0.18 9.28 17.61
CA GLN A 31 -0.17 10.54 16.91
C GLN A 31 -1.67 10.87 16.95
N LYS A 32 -2.48 10.08 17.68
CA LYS A 32 -3.95 10.24 17.76
C LYS A 32 -4.64 10.26 16.40
N LYS A 33 -4.11 9.50 15.44
CA LYS A 33 -4.70 9.33 14.11
C LYS A 33 -5.51 8.03 14.08
N LYS A 34 -6.61 8.04 13.32
CA LYS A 34 -7.37 6.81 13.07
C LYS A 34 -6.64 5.95 12.07
N LEU A 35 -6.42 4.68 12.41
CA LEU A 35 -5.84 3.68 11.54
C LEU A 35 -6.88 2.64 11.15
N VAL A 36 -6.97 2.38 9.85
CA VAL A 36 -7.70 1.25 9.31
C VAL A 36 -6.70 0.36 8.60
N ILE A 37 -6.67 -0.92 8.94
CA ILE A 37 -5.80 -1.91 8.32
C ILE A 37 -6.64 -2.81 7.43
N LYS A 38 -6.29 -2.88 6.14
CA LYS A 38 -6.86 -3.84 5.21
C LYS A 38 -5.85 -4.95 4.97
N LEU A 39 -6.18 -6.16 5.40
CA LEU A 39 -5.34 -7.32 5.16
C LEU A 39 -5.39 -7.74 3.68
N HIS A 40 -4.30 -8.36 3.23
CA HIS A 40 -4.28 -9.01 1.92
C HIS A 40 -5.32 -10.16 1.90
N PRO A 41 -5.92 -10.48 0.74
CA PRO A 41 -6.91 -11.56 0.63
C PRO A 41 -6.38 -12.97 0.96
N THR A 42 -5.06 -13.15 1.10
CA THR A 42 -4.48 -14.42 1.55
C THR A 42 -4.85 -14.75 3.00
N PRO A 43 -4.83 -16.03 3.40
CA PRO A 43 -5.07 -16.42 4.78
C PRO A 43 -4.15 -15.68 5.76
N ASP A 44 -4.71 -15.21 6.87
CA ASP A 44 -3.97 -14.55 7.97
C ASP A 44 -3.25 -15.58 8.84
N ILE A 45 -2.18 -16.17 8.29
CA ILE A 45 -1.39 -17.24 8.94
C ILE A 45 -0.76 -16.76 10.26
N LEU A 46 -0.46 -15.46 10.36
CA LEU A 46 0.16 -14.85 11.54
C LEU A 46 -0.86 -14.38 12.59
N ASN A 47 -2.16 -14.59 12.36
CA ASN A 47 -3.22 -14.04 13.20
C ASN A 47 -3.05 -12.52 13.44
N ILE A 48 -2.63 -11.78 12.42
CA ILE A 48 -2.38 -10.33 12.48
C ILE A 48 -3.62 -9.61 12.97
N SER A 49 -4.80 -9.94 12.40
CA SER A 49 -6.08 -9.36 12.78
C SER A 49 -6.33 -9.49 14.30
N LYS A 50 -6.25 -10.70 14.81
CA LYS A 50 -6.47 -10.99 16.23
C LYS A 50 -5.45 -10.27 17.12
N THR A 51 -4.18 -10.35 16.75
CA THR A 51 -3.09 -9.74 17.55
C THR A 51 -3.23 -8.21 17.61
N ILE A 52 -3.63 -7.57 16.52
CA ILE A 52 -3.88 -6.12 16.50
C ILE A 52 -5.07 -5.76 17.36
N GLN A 53 -6.20 -6.47 17.22
CA GLN A 53 -7.41 -6.20 18.00
C GLN A 53 -7.20 -6.36 19.51
N GLU A 54 -6.38 -7.33 19.93
CA GLU A 54 -6.02 -7.52 21.35
C GLU A 54 -5.16 -6.38 21.91
N LYS A 55 -4.22 -5.86 21.12
CA LYS A 55 -3.26 -4.83 21.59
C LYS A 55 -3.74 -3.40 21.33
N PHE A 56 -4.54 -3.19 20.28
CA PHE A 56 -5.00 -1.89 19.81
C PHE A 56 -6.49 -1.96 19.44
N PRO A 57 -7.40 -2.03 20.42
CA PRO A 57 -8.84 -2.26 20.19
C PRO A 57 -9.51 -1.16 19.36
N ASP A 58 -8.92 0.04 19.29
CA ASP A 58 -9.46 1.16 18.51
C ASP A 58 -9.08 1.09 17.01
N ILE A 59 -8.16 0.18 16.62
CA ILE A 59 -7.77 -0.01 15.23
C ILE A 59 -8.76 -0.93 14.54
N ILE A 60 -9.30 -0.46 13.42
CA ILE A 60 -10.21 -1.24 12.60
C ILE A 60 -9.39 -2.15 11.67
N VAL A 61 -9.57 -3.45 11.77
CA VAL A 61 -8.96 -4.42 10.85
C VAL A 61 -10.04 -5.00 9.94
N ILE A 62 -9.81 -4.91 8.63
CA ILE A 62 -10.71 -5.40 7.59
C ILE A 62 -10.02 -6.53 6.82
N GLU A 63 -10.55 -7.73 6.93
CA GLU A 63 -9.98 -8.92 6.28
C GLU A 63 -10.46 -9.05 4.83
N LYS A 64 -11.74 -8.78 4.58
CA LYS A 64 -12.39 -8.97 3.28
C LYS A 64 -13.05 -7.69 2.80
N GLY A 65 -13.31 -7.62 1.50
CA GLY A 65 -14.00 -6.49 0.87
C GLY A 65 -13.08 -5.65 -0.01
N ASP A 66 -13.71 -4.72 -0.72
CA ASP A 66 -13.05 -3.81 -1.63
C ASP A 66 -12.20 -2.77 -0.88
N ILE A 67 -11.06 -2.41 -1.47
CA ILE A 67 -10.13 -1.44 -0.89
C ILE A 67 -10.43 0.00 -1.35
N ASP A 68 -11.02 0.19 -2.52
CA ASP A 68 -11.23 1.53 -3.10
C ASP A 68 -12.05 2.45 -2.18
N PRO A 69 -13.18 2.02 -1.57
CA PRO A 69 -13.93 2.87 -0.64
C PRO A 69 -13.14 3.25 0.62
N LEU A 70 -12.15 2.46 1.01
CA LEU A 70 -11.26 2.77 2.14
C LEU A 70 -10.24 3.83 1.73
N ILE A 71 -9.64 3.69 0.53
CA ILE A 71 -8.70 4.67 -0.02
C ILE A 71 -9.39 6.01 -0.22
N GLU A 72 -10.61 6.03 -0.76
CA GLU A 72 -11.37 7.28 -0.95
C GLU A 72 -11.52 8.09 0.34
N LYS A 73 -11.79 7.40 1.45
CA LYS A 73 -12.05 8.03 2.76
C LYS A 73 -10.79 8.34 3.55
N CYS A 74 -9.64 7.76 3.21
CA CYS A 74 -8.41 8.01 3.95
C CYS A 74 -7.71 9.29 3.49
N SER A 75 -6.84 9.84 4.34
CA SER A 75 -5.99 11.00 4.03
C SER A 75 -4.60 10.61 3.56
N ILE A 76 -4.11 9.45 3.95
CA ILE A 76 -2.78 8.89 3.62
C ILE A 76 -2.93 7.38 3.47
N VAL A 77 -2.27 6.79 2.48
CA VAL A 77 -2.17 5.35 2.32
C VAL A 77 -0.77 4.89 2.72
N ILE A 78 -0.70 3.86 3.56
CA ILE A 78 0.56 3.20 3.93
C ILE A 78 0.52 1.78 3.37
N VAL A 79 1.55 1.39 2.62
CA VAL A 79 1.71 0.03 2.13
C VAL A 79 3.00 -0.57 2.70
N THR A 80 2.95 -1.84 3.11
CA THR A 80 4.06 -2.51 3.78
C THR A 80 4.95 -3.31 2.83
N GLY A 81 4.87 -2.99 1.54
CA GLY A 81 5.65 -3.61 0.48
C GLY A 81 5.24 -3.13 -0.90
N PHE A 82 5.74 -3.82 -1.94
CA PHE A 82 5.28 -3.54 -3.30
C PHE A 82 3.86 -4.06 -3.49
N SER A 83 2.95 -3.14 -3.86
CA SER A 83 1.53 -3.46 -4.03
C SER A 83 0.90 -2.59 -5.11
N THR A 84 -0.02 -3.16 -5.89
CA THR A 84 -0.86 -2.41 -6.84
C THR A 84 -1.74 -1.35 -6.15
N VAL A 85 -1.95 -1.47 -4.85
CA VAL A 85 -2.63 -0.45 -4.01
C VAL A 85 -1.96 0.92 -4.11
N ILE A 86 -0.64 0.97 -4.37
CA ILE A 86 0.07 2.23 -4.62
C ILE A 86 -0.56 2.97 -5.81
N VAL A 87 -0.78 2.25 -6.91
CA VAL A 87 -1.38 2.81 -8.14
C VAL A 87 -2.84 3.23 -7.89
N GLN A 88 -3.64 2.40 -7.21
CA GLN A 88 -5.02 2.73 -6.86
C GLN A 88 -5.09 4.01 -6.01
N ALA A 89 -4.23 4.13 -5.00
CA ALA A 89 -4.16 5.32 -4.17
C ALA A 89 -3.75 6.58 -4.96
N GLN A 90 -2.83 6.46 -5.90
CA GLN A 90 -2.41 7.56 -6.78
C GLN A 90 -3.54 8.01 -7.71
N ILE A 91 -4.31 7.07 -8.29
CA ILE A 91 -5.50 7.39 -9.09
C ILE A 91 -6.50 8.20 -8.26
N LEU A 92 -6.68 7.85 -6.99
CA LEU A 92 -7.56 8.53 -6.04
C LEU A 92 -6.91 9.76 -5.36
N GLN A 93 -5.79 10.27 -5.91
CA GLN A 93 -5.12 11.49 -5.44
C GLN A 93 -4.70 11.44 -3.95
N LYS A 94 -4.28 10.25 -3.49
CA LYS A 94 -3.81 10.09 -2.11
C LYS A 94 -2.29 10.04 -2.05
N PRO A 95 -1.65 10.73 -1.09
CA PRO A 95 -0.24 10.53 -0.82
C PRO A 95 -0.02 9.11 -0.30
N VAL A 96 1.04 8.46 -0.81
CA VAL A 96 1.37 7.08 -0.48
C VAL A 96 2.73 7.02 0.21
N ILE A 97 2.77 6.34 1.34
CA ILE A 97 4.00 5.91 2.02
C ILE A 97 4.18 4.42 1.74
N SER A 98 5.34 4.02 1.25
CA SER A 98 5.71 2.61 1.15
C SER A 98 6.83 2.27 2.13
N ILE A 99 6.61 1.23 2.92
CA ILE A 99 7.57 0.71 3.92
C ILE A 99 7.81 -0.77 3.57
N PRO A 100 8.85 -1.11 2.79
CA PRO A 100 9.10 -2.50 2.40
C PRO A 100 9.60 -3.30 3.61
N LEU A 101 8.67 -3.96 4.32
CA LEU A 101 8.98 -4.79 5.48
C LEU A 101 9.57 -6.14 5.12
N ILE A 102 9.34 -6.63 3.89
CA ILE A 102 9.88 -7.87 3.35
C ILE A 102 10.58 -7.55 2.03
N ASP A 103 11.82 -7.99 1.91
CA ASP A 103 12.54 -7.98 0.63
C ASP A 103 12.30 -9.31 -0.10
N TYR A 104 11.61 -9.24 -1.22
CA TYR A 104 11.36 -10.40 -2.08
C TYR A 104 12.46 -10.64 -3.12
N ASN A 105 13.54 -9.85 -3.10
CA ASN A 105 14.63 -9.90 -4.08
C ASN A 105 14.18 -9.74 -5.56
N TRP A 106 13.07 -9.05 -5.79
CA TRP A 106 12.54 -8.77 -7.13
C TRP A 106 13.15 -7.53 -7.78
N GLY A 107 14.18 -6.94 -7.16
CA GLY A 107 14.74 -5.66 -7.54
C GLY A 107 13.88 -4.48 -7.10
N LYS A 108 14.16 -3.30 -7.67
CA LYS A 108 13.42 -2.07 -7.35
C LYS A 108 12.39 -1.78 -8.45
N PRO A 109 11.09 -1.92 -8.16
CA PRO A 109 10.03 -1.56 -9.11
C PRO A 109 10.10 -0.09 -9.52
N SER A 110 9.62 0.23 -10.73
CA SER A 110 9.62 1.60 -11.29
C SER A 110 8.88 2.61 -10.40
N VAL A 111 7.84 2.18 -9.71
CA VAL A 111 7.10 2.99 -8.72
C VAL A 111 8.00 3.57 -7.63
N TYR A 112 9.09 2.90 -7.29
CA TYR A 112 10.08 3.38 -6.32
C TYR A 112 11.19 4.19 -6.97
N THR A 113 11.68 3.76 -8.14
CA THR A 113 12.79 4.44 -8.83
C THR A 113 12.38 5.78 -9.44
N GLU A 114 11.09 5.95 -9.76
CA GLU A 114 10.54 7.20 -10.29
C GLU A 114 9.96 8.12 -9.20
N ASN A 115 10.22 7.84 -7.93
CA ASN A 115 9.75 8.62 -6.78
C ASN A 115 8.23 8.86 -6.77
N SER A 116 7.46 7.91 -7.27
CA SER A 116 6.00 8.05 -7.38
C SER A 116 5.28 7.96 -6.03
N CYS A 117 5.93 7.35 -5.04
CA CYS A 117 5.47 7.28 -3.65
C CYS A 117 6.65 7.57 -2.71
N LEU A 118 6.36 7.89 -1.47
CA LEU A 118 7.36 8.13 -0.45
C LEU A 118 7.86 6.79 0.10
N LEU A 119 9.02 6.33 -0.40
CA LEU A 119 9.70 5.12 0.07
C LEU A 119 10.52 5.45 1.31
N ILE A 120 10.22 4.82 2.43
CA ILE A 120 10.91 5.05 3.71
C ILE A 120 11.16 3.76 4.48
N GLU A 121 12.04 3.84 5.46
CA GLU A 121 12.18 2.84 6.50
C GLU A 121 11.19 3.09 7.65
N LEU A 122 10.86 2.04 8.41
CA LEU A 122 9.87 2.10 9.49
C LEU A 122 10.16 3.19 10.52
N GLN A 123 11.44 3.40 10.85
CA GLN A 123 11.87 4.41 11.82
C GLN A 123 11.53 5.84 11.41
N GLN A 124 11.36 6.08 10.11
CA GLN A 124 11.05 7.39 9.55
C GLN A 124 9.53 7.66 9.50
N LEU A 125 8.69 6.66 9.82
CA LEU A 125 7.24 6.76 9.67
C LEU A 125 6.64 7.92 10.48
N SER A 126 7.01 8.03 11.76
CA SER A 126 6.48 9.08 12.66
C SER A 126 6.70 10.49 12.10
N THR A 127 7.94 10.78 11.68
CA THR A 127 8.32 12.09 11.14
C THR A 127 7.62 12.39 9.83
N ASN A 128 7.52 11.40 8.93
CA ASN A 128 6.91 11.60 7.62
C ASN A 128 5.39 11.73 7.70
N LEU A 129 4.70 10.98 8.58
CA LEU A 129 3.28 11.18 8.84
C LEU A 129 2.97 12.60 9.30
N LYS A 130 3.77 13.11 10.25
CA LYS A 130 3.64 14.49 10.73
C LYS A 130 3.88 15.48 9.60
N LYS A 131 4.96 15.30 8.83
CA LYS A 131 5.28 16.18 7.69
C LYS A 131 4.16 16.22 6.66
N ILE A 132 3.61 15.07 6.23
CA ILE A 132 2.49 15.02 5.27
C ILE A 132 1.24 15.70 5.85
N HIS A 133 1.05 15.67 7.16
CA HIS A 133 -0.10 16.30 7.82
C HIS A 133 0.04 17.81 7.93
N ASP A 134 1.21 18.29 8.32
CA ASP A 134 1.45 19.69 8.68
C ASP A 134 1.93 20.54 7.47
N ASP A 135 2.52 19.90 6.45
CA ASP A 135 3.08 20.56 5.26
C ASP A 135 2.25 20.22 4.01
N GLN A 136 1.34 21.15 3.66
CA GLN A 136 0.48 20.98 2.48
C GLN A 136 1.26 20.98 1.17
N LEU A 137 2.40 21.68 1.08
CA LEU A 137 3.23 21.69 -0.12
C LEU A 137 3.87 20.34 -0.34
N PHE A 138 4.45 19.77 0.72
CA PHE A 138 5.02 18.42 0.67
C PHE A 138 3.97 17.36 0.34
N ARG A 139 2.79 17.46 0.94
CA ARG A 139 1.66 16.58 0.62
C ARG A 139 1.30 16.65 -0.86
N ASN A 140 1.17 17.85 -1.42
CA ASN A 140 0.82 18.06 -2.82
C ASN A 140 1.92 17.55 -3.76
N GLU A 141 3.19 17.72 -3.40
CA GLU A 141 4.31 17.18 -4.15
C GLU A 141 4.22 15.65 -4.33
N LEU A 142 3.89 14.92 -3.26
CA LEU A 142 3.70 13.47 -3.34
C LEU A 142 2.56 13.09 -4.31
N ILE A 143 1.46 13.82 -4.30
CA ILE A 143 0.33 13.59 -5.21
C ILE A 143 0.74 13.89 -6.66
N VAL A 144 1.44 15.00 -6.89
CA VAL A 144 1.94 15.37 -8.23
C VAL A 144 2.91 14.32 -8.78
N ASN A 145 3.82 13.82 -7.96
CA ASN A 145 4.76 12.76 -8.36
C ASN A 145 4.04 11.47 -8.72
N GLY A 146 3.02 11.07 -7.94
CA GLY A 146 2.16 9.94 -8.26
C GLY A 146 1.46 10.12 -9.60
N ASN A 147 0.88 11.29 -9.86
CA ASN A 147 0.22 11.60 -11.13
C ASN A 147 1.19 11.57 -12.33
N LYS A 148 2.41 12.08 -12.16
CA LYS A 148 3.44 12.04 -13.19
C LYS A 148 3.78 10.58 -13.54
N PHE A 149 3.98 9.73 -12.54
CA PHE A 149 4.20 8.30 -12.74
C PHE A 149 3.04 7.65 -13.51
N LEU A 150 1.79 7.88 -13.07
CA LEU A 150 0.61 7.35 -13.76
C LEU A 150 0.54 7.78 -15.22
N ASN A 151 0.89 9.03 -15.52
CA ASN A 151 0.88 9.54 -16.91
C ASN A 151 1.96 8.89 -17.79
N ASN A 152 3.10 8.53 -17.20
CA ASN A 152 4.18 7.87 -17.91
C ASN A 152 3.91 6.38 -18.16
N CYS A 153 3.32 5.70 -17.15
CA CYS A 153 3.16 4.24 -17.18
C CYS A 153 1.83 3.77 -17.79
N PHE A 154 0.79 4.60 -17.77
CA PHE A 154 -0.54 4.21 -18.22
C PHE A 154 -1.01 5.07 -19.39
N VAL A 155 -0.90 4.52 -20.58
CA VAL A 155 -1.43 5.11 -21.82
C VAL A 155 -2.92 4.75 -21.92
N ASN A 156 -3.75 5.68 -22.43
CA ASN A 156 -5.20 5.46 -22.65
C ASN A 156 -6.03 5.17 -21.40
N LYS A 157 -5.71 5.81 -20.27
CA LYS A 157 -6.32 5.57 -18.96
C LYS A 157 -7.83 5.35 -19.05
N ASP A 158 -8.62 6.23 -19.50
CA ASP A 158 -10.08 6.14 -19.45
C ASP A 158 -10.69 5.45 -20.69
N LYS A 159 -9.87 4.98 -21.65
CA LYS A 159 -10.31 4.45 -22.94
C LYS A 159 -9.85 3.02 -23.21
N SER A 160 -9.13 2.39 -22.32
CA SER A 160 -8.56 1.06 -22.55
C SER A 160 -9.61 0.02 -22.92
N SER A 161 -10.73 -0.02 -22.20
CA SER A 161 -11.82 -0.97 -22.48
C SER A 161 -12.47 -0.71 -23.84
N GLU A 162 -12.69 0.56 -24.19
CA GLU A 162 -13.25 0.95 -25.50
C GLU A 162 -12.30 0.56 -26.64
N LEU A 163 -11.01 0.83 -26.49
CA LEU A 163 -10.00 0.50 -27.49
C LEU A 163 -9.87 -1.01 -27.69
N ILE A 164 -9.86 -1.78 -26.60
CA ILE A 164 -9.85 -3.25 -26.65
C ILE A 164 -11.11 -3.76 -27.35
N TRP A 165 -12.28 -3.23 -27.00
CA TRP A 165 -13.54 -3.62 -27.61
C TRP A 165 -13.58 -3.32 -29.11
N ASN A 166 -13.13 -2.14 -29.53
CA ASN A 166 -13.06 -1.77 -30.94
C ASN A 166 -12.06 -2.65 -31.69
N TYR A 167 -10.93 -3.00 -31.10
CA TYR A 167 -9.97 -3.93 -31.68
C TYR A 167 -10.59 -5.33 -31.89
N ILE A 168 -11.29 -5.88 -30.89
CA ILE A 168 -11.96 -7.18 -31.00
C ILE A 168 -13.02 -7.15 -32.08
N LYS A 169 -13.85 -6.12 -32.16
CA LYS A 169 -14.87 -5.98 -33.21
C LYS A 169 -14.25 -6.02 -34.60
N ASN A 170 -13.14 -5.30 -34.80
CA ASN A 170 -12.47 -5.27 -36.11
C ASN A 170 -11.89 -6.64 -36.50
N LEU A 171 -11.45 -7.46 -35.53
CA LEU A 171 -10.99 -8.82 -35.78
C LEU A 171 -12.12 -9.79 -36.18
N THR A 172 -13.34 -9.56 -35.68
CA THR A 172 -14.49 -10.43 -35.90
C THR A 172 -15.34 -10.02 -37.10
N SER A 173 -15.04 -8.88 -37.72
CA SER A 173 -15.77 -8.33 -38.89
C SER A 173 -15.12 -8.65 -40.23
N ASN A 174 -14.02 -9.40 -40.23
CA ASN A 174 -13.36 -10.00 -41.42
C ASN A 174 -13.58 -11.52 -41.43
#